data_d4aaed11006993dacdfe66931ef5fd4e
#
_entry.id   d4aaed11006993dacdfe66931ef5fd4e
#
_cell.length_a   1.000
_cell.length_b   1.000
_cell.length_c   1.000
_cell.angle_alpha   90.00
_cell.angle_beta   90.00
_cell.angle_gamma   90.00
#
_symmetry.space_group_name_H-M   'P 1'
#
loop_
_entity.id
_entity.type
_entity.pdbx_description
1 polymer ?
#
loop_
_entity_poly.entity_id
_entity_poly.type
_entity_poly.pdbx_seq_one_letter_code
_entity_poly.pdbx_strand_id
1 'polypeptide(L)'
;MRTVQVPRTKTGGRPTQQEAADRLQRLLDVARRQFLSAGYRETSMESLAREAGVAKKTLYSRFGSKAGLFATILDALRRKWVEELRGLVVESDRPETVLETVALHLLEVGTRPDMIELYRLLLLDAHRVPGLIRGYYDQQGGLSGMEPLADYLRAAVDAGELALDDVPVATEQFVYLVLGGIRTRMLLGAARRPNAAARARLARQAVRIFLAGCAR
;
A
#
# COMPACT_ATOMS: atom_id res chain seq x y z
N MET A 1 -42.82 48.48 4.30
CA MET A 1 -41.89 47.94 3.29
C MET A 1 -40.74 47.28 4.02
N ARG A 2 -40.67 45.93 4.05
CA ARG A 2 -39.56 45.16 4.64
C ARG A 2 -38.61 44.83 3.51
N THR A 3 -37.39 45.35 3.59
CA THR A 3 -36.31 45.07 2.67
C THR A 3 -35.78 43.63 2.92
N VAL A 4 -35.96 42.75 1.95
CA VAL A 4 -35.43 41.41 1.96
C VAL A 4 -33.94 41.49 1.65
N GLN A 5 -33.11 41.14 2.64
CA GLN A 5 -31.65 41.07 2.50
C GLN A 5 -31.29 39.75 1.82
N VAL A 6 -30.85 39.77 0.57
CA VAL A 6 -30.34 38.64 -0.18
C VAL A 6 -28.97 38.23 0.41
N PRO A 7 -28.73 36.96 0.78
CA PRO A 7 -27.44 36.55 1.29
C PRO A 7 -26.38 36.62 0.18
N ARG A 8 -25.31 37.34 0.44
CA ARG A 8 -24.14 37.47 -0.45
C ARG A 8 -23.50 36.10 -0.62
N THR A 9 -23.51 35.55 -1.83
CA THR A 9 -22.73 34.40 -2.26
C THR A 9 -21.26 34.68 -1.99
N LYS A 10 -20.58 33.75 -1.27
CA LYS A 10 -19.13 33.79 -1.01
C LYS A 10 -18.38 33.84 -2.35
N THR A 11 -17.83 34.99 -2.67
CA THR A 11 -16.87 35.21 -3.75
C THR A 11 -15.62 34.35 -3.49
N GLY A 12 -15.19 33.60 -4.53
CA GLY A 12 -14.11 32.63 -4.49
C GLY A 12 -12.75 33.25 -4.12
N GLY A 13 -12.39 33.15 -2.85
CA GLY A 13 -11.01 33.31 -2.39
C GLY A 13 -10.15 32.14 -2.80
N ARG A 14 -8.83 32.36 -2.92
CA ARG A 14 -7.84 31.27 -3.12
C ARG A 14 -8.07 30.21 -2.03
N PRO A 15 -8.24 28.91 -2.38
CA PRO A 15 -8.45 27.87 -1.39
C PRO A 15 -7.37 27.91 -0.32
N THR A 16 -7.75 27.69 0.92
CA THR A 16 -6.77 27.53 2.01
C THR A 16 -5.90 26.28 1.73
N GLN A 17 -4.74 26.22 2.36
CA GLN A 17 -3.84 25.06 2.22
C GLN A 17 -4.55 23.76 2.64
N GLN A 18 -5.37 23.81 3.69
CA GLN A 18 -6.17 22.66 4.14
C GLN A 18 -7.23 22.24 3.10
N GLU A 19 -8.00 23.19 2.56
CA GLU A 19 -8.99 22.90 1.51
C GLU A 19 -8.36 22.31 0.25
N ALA A 20 -7.14 22.76 -0.09
CA ALA A 20 -6.38 22.20 -1.21
C ALA A 20 -5.92 20.77 -0.94
N ALA A 21 -5.47 20.47 0.30
CA ALA A 21 -5.10 19.12 0.73
C ALA A 21 -6.31 18.18 0.73
N ASP A 22 -7.45 18.61 1.26
CA ASP A 22 -8.68 17.82 1.31
C ASP A 22 -9.23 17.52 -0.10
N ARG A 23 -9.12 18.48 -1.02
CA ARG A 23 -9.48 18.26 -2.43
C ARG A 23 -8.57 17.24 -3.10
N LEU A 24 -7.27 17.31 -2.80
CA LEU A 24 -6.31 16.34 -3.32
C LEU A 24 -6.63 14.94 -2.80
N GLN A 25 -6.86 14.80 -1.49
CA GLN A 25 -7.18 13.51 -0.89
C GLN A 25 -8.45 12.90 -1.51
N ARG A 26 -9.52 13.69 -1.64
CA ARG A 26 -10.75 13.24 -2.32
C ARG A 26 -10.49 12.78 -3.76
N LEU A 27 -9.67 13.51 -4.51
CA LEU A 27 -9.30 13.15 -5.87
C LEU A 27 -8.57 11.81 -5.92
N LEU A 28 -7.58 11.60 -5.04
CA LEU A 28 -6.83 10.35 -4.96
C LEU A 28 -7.74 9.18 -4.56
N ASP A 29 -8.71 9.40 -3.67
CA ASP A 29 -9.68 8.38 -3.26
C ASP A 29 -10.65 8.01 -4.40
N VAL A 30 -11.13 9.00 -5.17
CA VAL A 30 -11.92 8.76 -6.39
C VAL A 30 -11.11 7.95 -7.39
N ALA A 31 -9.88 8.38 -7.67
CA ALA A 31 -9.01 7.73 -8.62
C ALA A 31 -8.70 6.29 -8.20
N ARG A 32 -8.38 6.07 -6.91
CA ARG A 32 -8.17 4.73 -6.37
C ARG A 32 -9.39 3.83 -6.57
N ARG A 33 -10.58 4.30 -6.23
CA ARG A 33 -11.81 3.52 -6.44
C ARG A 33 -12.04 3.17 -7.90
N GLN A 34 -11.88 4.12 -8.83
CA GLN A 34 -12.05 3.83 -10.26
C GLN A 34 -11.01 2.83 -10.78
N PHE A 35 -9.74 2.98 -10.41
CA PHE A 35 -8.72 2.02 -10.80
C PHE A 35 -8.99 0.60 -10.28
N LEU A 36 -9.46 0.48 -9.04
CA LEU A 36 -9.77 -0.83 -8.46
C LEU A 36 -11.04 -1.45 -9.02
N SER A 37 -12.06 -0.66 -9.36
CA SER A 37 -13.35 -1.18 -9.84
C SER A 37 -13.40 -1.42 -11.35
N ALA A 38 -12.84 -0.50 -12.14
CA ALA A 38 -12.85 -0.57 -13.60
C ALA A 38 -11.54 -1.13 -14.20
N GLY A 39 -10.48 -1.17 -13.40
CA GLY A 39 -9.12 -1.51 -13.87
C GLY A 39 -8.36 -0.30 -14.41
N TYR A 40 -7.05 -0.46 -14.59
CA TYR A 40 -6.21 0.62 -15.07
C TYR A 40 -6.58 1.04 -16.50
N ARG A 41 -6.87 0.11 -17.40
CA ARG A 41 -7.12 0.39 -18.81
C ARG A 41 -8.39 1.20 -19.04
N GLU A 42 -9.48 0.80 -18.42
CA GLU A 42 -10.82 1.38 -18.60
C GLU A 42 -10.99 2.72 -17.86
N THR A 43 -10.13 3.02 -16.89
CA THR A 43 -10.13 4.32 -16.22
C THR A 43 -9.57 5.40 -17.14
N SER A 44 -10.29 6.51 -17.32
CA SER A 44 -9.86 7.66 -18.10
C SER A 44 -9.67 8.92 -17.24
N MET A 45 -8.73 9.79 -17.64
CA MET A 45 -8.50 11.08 -16.95
C MET A 45 -9.74 11.98 -17.02
N GLU A 46 -10.58 11.82 -18.04
CA GLU A 46 -11.85 12.52 -18.21
C GLU A 46 -12.89 12.06 -17.19
N SER A 47 -13.05 10.75 -17.02
CA SER A 47 -13.99 10.18 -16.03
C SER A 47 -13.58 10.56 -14.61
N LEU A 48 -12.28 10.51 -14.32
CA LEU A 48 -11.72 10.92 -13.04
C LEU A 48 -11.96 12.39 -12.74
N ALA A 49 -11.70 13.28 -13.71
CA ALA A 49 -11.93 14.72 -13.57
C ALA A 49 -13.40 15.01 -13.25
N ARG A 50 -14.32 14.39 -14.00
CA ARG A 50 -15.76 14.55 -13.83
C ARG A 50 -16.22 14.06 -12.45
N GLU A 51 -15.82 12.86 -12.03
CA GLU A 51 -16.25 12.31 -10.74
C GLU A 51 -15.64 13.05 -9.55
N ALA A 52 -14.38 13.49 -9.67
CA ALA A 52 -13.71 14.26 -8.61
C ALA A 52 -14.11 15.74 -8.59
N GLY A 53 -14.90 16.21 -9.55
CA GLY A 53 -15.32 17.62 -9.64
C GLY A 53 -14.17 18.60 -9.89
N VAL A 54 -13.13 18.17 -10.65
CA VAL A 54 -11.97 19.00 -10.98
C VAL A 54 -11.84 19.17 -12.49
N ALA A 55 -11.20 20.27 -12.92
CA ALA A 55 -10.93 20.48 -14.34
C ALA A 55 -9.89 19.45 -14.84
N LYS A 56 -10.08 18.88 -16.02
CA LYS A 56 -9.15 17.97 -16.69
C LYS A 56 -7.72 18.57 -16.75
N LYS A 57 -7.62 19.87 -17.07
CA LYS A 57 -6.34 20.61 -17.10
C LYS A 57 -5.61 20.52 -15.75
N THR A 58 -6.35 20.59 -14.64
CA THR A 58 -5.78 20.48 -13.28
C THR A 58 -5.17 19.11 -13.03
N LEU A 59 -5.83 18.03 -13.49
CA LEU A 59 -5.28 16.68 -13.38
C LEU A 59 -3.97 16.54 -14.17
N TYR A 60 -3.98 16.96 -15.44
CA TYR A 60 -2.79 16.86 -16.28
C TYR A 60 -1.64 17.74 -15.78
N SER A 61 -1.91 18.98 -15.33
CA SER A 61 -0.87 19.86 -14.79
C SER A 61 -0.25 19.33 -13.50
N ARG A 62 -1.00 18.54 -12.71
CA ARG A 62 -0.54 18.03 -11.41
C ARG A 62 0.16 16.67 -11.52
N PHE A 63 -0.35 15.77 -12.33
CA PHE A 63 0.09 14.38 -12.40
C PHE A 63 0.75 14.01 -13.74
N GLY A 64 0.67 14.88 -14.74
CA GLY A 64 1.21 14.67 -16.08
C GLY A 64 0.41 13.67 -16.90
N SER A 65 0.12 12.50 -16.34
CA SER A 65 -0.55 11.39 -17.04
C SER A 65 -1.36 10.51 -16.09
N LYS A 66 -2.14 9.58 -16.64
CA LYS A 66 -2.81 8.53 -15.89
C LYS A 66 -1.81 7.67 -15.10
N ALA A 67 -0.66 7.36 -15.70
CA ALA A 67 0.42 6.63 -15.02
C ALA A 67 1.00 7.43 -13.85
N GLY A 68 1.22 8.74 -14.00
CA GLY A 68 1.69 9.61 -12.93
C GLY A 68 0.69 9.73 -11.77
N LEU A 69 -0.61 9.82 -12.07
CA LEU A 69 -1.65 9.79 -11.05
C LEU A 69 -1.66 8.44 -10.29
N PHE A 70 -1.58 7.34 -11.02
CA PHE A 70 -1.56 6.01 -10.41
C PHE A 70 -0.29 5.80 -9.55
N ALA A 71 0.87 6.22 -10.03
CA ALA A 71 2.11 6.20 -9.25
C ALA A 71 2.01 7.02 -7.95
N THR A 72 1.34 8.20 -8.00
CA THR A 72 1.09 9.01 -6.81
C THR A 72 0.22 8.27 -5.78
N ILE A 73 -0.78 7.51 -6.24
CA ILE A 73 -1.64 6.69 -5.36
C ILE A 73 -0.82 5.58 -4.71
N LEU A 74 -0.01 4.86 -5.49
CA LEU A 74 0.84 3.78 -4.97
C LEU A 74 1.85 4.32 -3.94
N ASP A 75 2.46 5.47 -4.22
CA ASP A 75 3.41 6.09 -3.31
C ASP A 75 2.74 6.58 -2.00
N ALA A 76 1.53 7.10 -2.06
CA ALA A 76 0.76 7.45 -0.87
C ALA A 76 0.42 6.22 -0.02
N LEU A 77 0.03 5.10 -0.66
CA LEU A 77 -0.22 3.83 0.03
C LEU A 77 1.05 3.27 0.66
N ARG A 78 2.18 3.34 -0.06
CA ARG A 78 3.49 2.92 0.44
C ARG A 78 3.91 3.71 1.67
N ARG A 79 3.83 5.05 1.61
CA ARG A 79 4.20 5.90 2.76
C ARG A 79 3.39 5.56 4.01
N LYS A 80 2.07 5.40 3.85
CA LYS A 80 1.20 5.00 4.97
C LYS A 80 1.61 3.64 5.53
N TRP A 81 1.91 2.69 4.65
CA TRP A 81 2.36 1.36 5.02
C TRP A 81 3.69 1.37 5.80
N VAL A 82 4.68 2.14 5.32
CA VAL A 82 5.98 2.31 6.00
C VAL A 82 5.80 2.89 7.40
N GLU A 83 4.92 3.88 7.54
CA GLU A 83 4.60 4.50 8.84
C GLU A 83 3.97 3.48 9.80
N GLU A 84 3.00 2.71 9.32
CA GLU A 84 2.37 1.64 10.10
C GLU A 84 3.40 0.59 10.55
N LEU A 85 4.27 0.14 9.64
CA LEU A 85 5.32 -0.84 9.98
C LEU A 85 6.33 -0.31 10.99
N ARG A 86 6.75 0.95 10.87
CA ARG A 86 7.66 1.57 11.86
C ARG A 86 7.06 1.55 13.27
N GLY A 87 5.76 1.76 13.39
CA GLY A 87 5.07 1.69 14.67
C GLY A 87 4.95 0.28 15.25
N LEU A 88 5.13 -0.75 14.42
CA LEU A 88 5.03 -2.16 14.82
C LEU A 88 6.39 -2.79 15.14
N VAL A 89 7.46 -2.28 14.54
CA VAL A 89 8.82 -2.77 14.73
C VAL A 89 9.42 -2.13 15.97
N VAL A 90 9.60 -2.92 17.03
CA VAL A 90 10.25 -2.48 18.28
C VAL A 90 11.61 -3.18 18.38
N GLU A 91 12.67 -2.43 18.27
CA GLU A 91 14.06 -2.94 18.21
C GLU A 91 14.48 -3.74 19.45
N SER A 92 13.88 -3.48 20.61
CA SER A 92 14.18 -4.18 21.85
C SER A 92 13.48 -5.53 22.01
N ASP A 93 12.54 -5.85 21.12
CA ASP A 93 11.77 -7.08 21.19
C ASP A 93 12.49 -8.22 20.45
N ARG A 94 12.28 -9.46 20.96
CA ARG A 94 12.83 -10.66 20.32
C ARG A 94 12.28 -10.83 18.90
N PRO A 95 13.12 -11.38 17.97
CA PRO A 95 12.72 -11.57 16.57
C PRO A 95 11.38 -12.28 16.37
N GLU A 96 11.06 -13.26 17.19
CA GLU A 96 9.78 -13.97 17.14
C GLU A 96 8.59 -13.01 17.35
N THR A 97 8.66 -12.13 18.36
CA THR A 97 7.59 -11.18 18.70
C THR A 97 7.38 -10.17 17.59
N VAL A 98 8.47 -9.57 17.09
CA VAL A 98 8.41 -8.58 16.01
C VAL A 98 7.87 -9.20 14.73
N LEU A 99 8.39 -10.36 14.34
CA LEU A 99 7.95 -11.05 13.13
C LEU A 99 6.50 -11.52 13.22
N GLU A 100 6.01 -11.98 14.38
CA GLU A 100 4.59 -12.31 14.55
C GLU A 100 3.69 -11.07 14.41
N THR A 101 4.09 -9.95 15.00
CA THR A 101 3.36 -8.67 14.90
C THR A 101 3.29 -8.20 13.46
N VAL A 102 4.43 -8.19 12.76
CA VAL A 102 4.50 -7.82 11.35
C VAL A 102 3.69 -8.78 10.48
N ALA A 103 3.79 -10.10 10.70
CA ALA A 103 3.03 -11.11 9.94
C ALA A 103 1.52 -10.94 10.10
N LEU A 104 1.04 -10.65 11.31
CA LEU A 104 -0.38 -10.38 11.57
C LEU A 104 -0.85 -9.13 10.81
N HIS A 105 -0.06 -8.07 10.82
CA HIS A 105 -0.37 -6.84 10.09
C HIS A 105 -0.35 -7.05 8.57
N LEU A 106 0.65 -7.76 8.04
CA LEU A 106 0.70 -8.18 6.65
C LEU A 106 -0.57 -8.93 6.22
N LEU A 107 -1.02 -9.89 7.03
CA LEU A 107 -2.25 -10.65 6.76
C LEU A 107 -3.50 -9.78 6.89
N GLU A 108 -3.57 -8.89 7.89
CA GLU A 108 -4.71 -8.00 8.09
C GLU A 108 -4.91 -7.07 6.89
N VAL A 109 -3.85 -6.39 6.46
CA VAL A 109 -3.90 -5.43 5.36
C VAL A 109 -3.87 -6.13 4.00
N GLY A 110 -2.93 -7.06 3.79
CA GLY A 110 -2.69 -7.70 2.49
C GLY A 110 -3.81 -8.63 2.01
N THR A 111 -4.74 -9.03 2.91
CA THR A 111 -5.94 -9.83 2.56
C THR A 111 -7.22 -8.97 2.50
N ARG A 112 -7.14 -7.66 2.60
CA ARG A 112 -8.29 -6.78 2.39
C ARG A 112 -8.72 -6.82 0.92
N PRO A 113 -10.03 -6.73 0.63
CA PRO A 113 -10.53 -6.78 -0.74
C PRO A 113 -9.87 -5.76 -1.67
N ASP A 114 -9.72 -4.51 -1.20
CA ASP A 114 -9.09 -3.44 -1.98
C ASP A 114 -7.60 -3.71 -2.27
N MET A 115 -6.88 -4.36 -1.37
CA MET A 115 -5.48 -4.75 -1.57
C MET A 115 -5.33 -5.94 -2.51
N ILE A 116 -6.27 -6.88 -2.49
CA ILE A 116 -6.32 -8.00 -3.45
C ILE A 116 -6.58 -7.46 -4.86
N GLU A 117 -7.54 -6.53 -5.02
CA GLU A 117 -7.81 -5.91 -6.32
C GLU A 117 -6.62 -5.05 -6.81
N LEU A 118 -5.96 -4.32 -5.92
CA LEU A 118 -4.73 -3.60 -6.26
C LEU A 118 -3.64 -4.56 -6.76
N TYR A 119 -3.43 -5.66 -6.07
CA TYR A 119 -2.44 -6.66 -6.45
C TYR A 119 -2.80 -7.33 -7.79
N ARG A 120 -4.08 -7.61 -8.02
CA ARG A 120 -4.59 -8.11 -9.31
C ARG A 120 -4.25 -7.14 -10.45
N LEU A 121 -4.53 -5.85 -10.24
CA LEU A 121 -4.25 -4.80 -11.21
C LEU A 121 -2.74 -4.70 -11.50
N LEU A 122 -1.89 -4.75 -10.48
CA LEU A 122 -0.44 -4.75 -10.65
C LEU A 122 0.03 -5.94 -11.47
N LEU A 123 -0.46 -7.15 -11.20
CA LEU A 123 -0.10 -8.35 -11.97
C LEU A 123 -0.52 -8.26 -13.44
N LEU A 124 -1.68 -7.71 -13.73
CA LEU A 124 -2.23 -7.65 -15.08
C LEU A 124 -1.62 -6.52 -15.93
N ASP A 125 -1.33 -5.37 -15.33
CA ASP A 125 -0.99 -4.15 -16.07
C ASP A 125 0.45 -3.64 -15.82
N ALA A 126 1.19 -4.20 -14.86
CA ALA A 126 2.53 -3.73 -14.51
C ALA A 126 3.51 -3.72 -15.70
N HIS A 127 3.46 -4.75 -16.54
CA HIS A 127 4.32 -4.87 -17.73
C HIS A 127 3.96 -3.86 -18.84
N ARG A 128 2.76 -3.25 -18.79
CA ARG A 128 2.25 -2.31 -19.81
C ARG A 128 2.40 -0.85 -19.40
N VAL A 129 2.66 -0.60 -18.11
CA VAL A 129 2.76 0.76 -17.57
C VAL A 129 4.18 0.99 -17.07
N PRO A 130 5.02 1.67 -17.85
CA PRO A 130 6.38 2.01 -17.42
C PRO A 130 6.36 2.74 -16.07
N GLY A 131 7.11 2.24 -15.10
CA GLY A 131 7.22 2.82 -13.77
C GLY A 131 6.27 2.26 -12.71
N LEU A 132 5.26 1.45 -13.03
CA LEU A 132 4.43 0.75 -12.04
C LEU A 132 5.28 -0.18 -11.15
N ILE A 133 6.18 -0.93 -11.77
CA ILE A 133 7.07 -1.86 -11.06
C ILE A 133 8.08 -1.11 -10.19
N ARG A 134 8.56 0.08 -10.61
CA ARG A 134 9.51 0.88 -9.83
C ARG A 134 8.96 1.35 -8.48
N GLY A 135 7.63 1.40 -8.33
CA GLY A 135 7.00 1.69 -7.04
C GLY A 135 6.78 0.45 -6.17
N TYR A 136 6.96 -0.75 -6.73
CA TYR A 136 6.79 -2.02 -6.02
C TYR A 136 8.12 -2.61 -5.55
N TYR A 137 9.21 -2.39 -6.29
CA TYR A 137 10.57 -2.73 -5.88
C TYR A 137 11.39 -1.44 -5.73
N ASP A 138 12.29 -1.42 -4.76
CA ASP A 138 13.25 -0.33 -4.58
C ASP A 138 14.40 -0.43 -5.61
N GLN A 139 15.32 0.54 -5.56
CA GLN A 139 16.47 0.57 -6.48
C GLN A 139 17.48 -0.57 -6.24
N GLN A 140 17.40 -1.23 -5.09
CA GLN A 140 18.27 -2.35 -4.69
C GLN A 140 17.59 -3.72 -4.89
N GLY A 141 16.37 -3.75 -5.46
CA GLY A 141 15.62 -4.97 -5.74
C GLY A 141 14.78 -5.47 -4.56
N GLY A 142 14.76 -4.78 -3.43
CA GLY A 142 13.93 -5.10 -2.28
C GLY A 142 12.47 -4.69 -2.47
N LEU A 143 11.55 -5.32 -1.72
CA LEU A 143 10.15 -4.94 -1.72
C LEU A 143 9.98 -3.54 -1.11
N SER A 144 9.55 -2.60 -1.93
CA SER A 144 9.29 -1.23 -1.52
C SER A 144 8.22 -1.19 -0.42
N GLY A 145 8.50 -0.47 0.66
CA GLY A 145 7.62 -0.40 1.81
C GLY A 145 7.94 -1.40 2.93
N MET A 146 8.93 -2.27 2.72
CA MET A 146 9.41 -3.22 3.75
C MET A 146 10.69 -2.76 4.44
N GLU A 147 11.14 -1.54 4.16
CA GLU A 147 12.37 -0.97 4.71
C GLU A 147 12.45 -1.09 6.25
N PRO A 148 11.38 -0.80 7.04
CA PRO A 148 11.45 -0.94 8.49
C PRO A 148 11.70 -2.38 8.96
N LEU A 149 11.13 -3.37 8.27
CA LEU A 149 11.40 -4.78 8.56
C LEU A 149 12.82 -5.19 8.16
N ALA A 150 13.29 -4.75 7.00
CA ALA A 150 14.64 -5.03 6.53
C ALA A 150 15.70 -4.43 7.47
N ASP A 151 15.47 -3.18 7.96
CA ASP A 151 16.35 -2.53 8.92
C ASP A 151 16.39 -3.29 10.26
N TYR A 152 15.23 -3.75 10.74
CA TYR A 152 15.17 -4.59 11.93
C TYR A 152 15.93 -5.92 11.76
N LEU A 153 15.69 -6.62 10.64
CA LEU A 153 16.38 -7.90 10.37
C LEU A 153 17.89 -7.70 10.29
N ARG A 154 18.36 -6.59 9.72
CA ARG A 154 19.79 -6.26 9.68
C ARG A 154 20.34 -6.05 11.08
N ALA A 155 19.66 -5.28 11.93
CA ALA A 155 20.06 -5.08 13.33
C ALA A 155 20.11 -6.41 14.11
N ALA A 156 19.14 -7.30 13.90
CA ALA A 156 19.12 -8.63 14.54
C ALA A 156 20.27 -9.54 14.06
N VAL A 157 20.69 -9.42 12.79
CA VAL A 157 21.88 -10.10 12.27
C VAL A 157 23.15 -9.54 12.90
N ASP A 158 23.27 -8.22 12.97
CA ASP A 158 24.42 -7.53 13.57
C ASP A 158 24.55 -7.87 15.07
N ALA A 159 23.42 -8.02 15.77
CA ALA A 159 23.36 -8.48 17.17
C ALA A 159 23.65 -9.99 17.35
N GLY A 160 23.72 -10.74 16.26
CA GLY A 160 23.94 -12.20 16.29
C GLY A 160 22.70 -13.02 16.68
N GLU A 161 21.52 -12.43 16.68
CA GLU A 161 20.24 -13.07 16.98
C GLU A 161 19.70 -13.90 15.80
N LEU A 162 20.04 -13.48 14.57
CA LEU A 162 19.66 -14.16 13.33
C LEU A 162 20.90 -14.41 12.45
N ALA A 163 20.81 -15.44 11.60
CA ALA A 163 21.79 -15.73 10.55
C ALA A 163 21.11 -15.62 9.19
N LEU A 164 21.34 -14.50 8.49
CA LEU A 164 20.80 -14.20 7.16
C LEU A 164 21.95 -13.75 6.26
N ASP A 165 22.11 -14.40 5.11
CA ASP A 165 23.15 -14.04 4.14
C ASP A 165 22.77 -12.80 3.32
N ASP A 166 21.46 -12.62 3.00
CA ASP A 166 20.92 -11.53 2.20
C ASP A 166 19.62 -11.03 2.83
N VAL A 167 19.68 -9.92 3.57
CA VAL A 167 18.54 -9.35 4.28
C VAL A 167 17.42 -8.88 3.33
N PRO A 168 17.66 -8.18 2.21
CA PRO A 168 16.64 -7.89 1.22
C PRO A 168 15.87 -9.13 0.74
N VAL A 169 16.58 -10.17 0.33
CA VAL A 169 15.98 -11.44 -0.13
C VAL A 169 15.21 -12.13 1.00
N ALA A 170 15.77 -12.20 2.19
CA ALA A 170 15.10 -12.79 3.36
C ALA A 170 13.82 -12.03 3.73
N THR A 171 13.83 -10.70 3.63
CA THR A 171 12.64 -9.85 3.84
C THR A 171 11.54 -10.19 2.84
N GLU A 172 11.89 -10.28 1.56
CA GLU A 172 10.94 -10.66 0.51
C GLU A 172 10.40 -12.08 0.72
N GLN A 173 11.27 -13.05 1.02
CA GLN A 173 10.88 -14.42 1.31
C GLN A 173 9.92 -14.50 2.50
N PHE A 174 10.17 -13.75 3.57
CA PHE A 174 9.25 -13.67 4.70
C PHE A 174 7.86 -13.15 4.29
N VAL A 175 7.79 -12.08 3.52
CA VAL A 175 6.52 -11.52 3.03
C VAL A 175 5.77 -12.55 2.16
N TYR A 176 6.47 -13.25 1.28
CA TYR A 176 5.86 -14.32 0.46
C TYR A 176 5.43 -15.52 1.29
N LEU A 177 6.19 -15.90 2.30
CA LEU A 177 5.83 -16.99 3.22
C LEU A 177 4.53 -16.66 3.96
N VAL A 178 4.35 -15.42 4.41
CA VAL A 178 3.16 -14.96 5.11
C VAL A 178 1.95 -14.83 4.18
N LEU A 179 2.11 -14.17 3.03
CA LEU A 179 1.00 -13.75 2.17
C LEU A 179 0.81 -14.65 0.94
N GLY A 180 1.87 -15.23 0.39
CA GLY A 180 1.86 -15.80 -0.96
C GLY A 180 0.74 -16.81 -1.18
N GLY A 181 0.61 -17.79 -0.30
CA GLY A 181 -0.39 -18.86 -0.46
C GLY A 181 -1.83 -18.37 -0.31
N ILE A 182 -2.13 -17.56 0.71
CA ILE A 182 -3.49 -17.07 0.93
C ILE A 182 -3.91 -16.04 -0.12
N ARG A 183 -3.00 -15.12 -0.46
CA ARG A 183 -3.24 -14.09 -1.48
C ARG A 183 -3.51 -14.71 -2.85
N THR A 184 -2.73 -15.68 -3.28
CA THR A 184 -2.95 -16.40 -4.54
C THR A 184 -4.30 -17.10 -4.56
N ARG A 185 -4.68 -17.82 -3.49
CA ARG A 185 -5.99 -18.46 -3.41
C ARG A 185 -7.14 -17.45 -3.47
N MET A 186 -7.00 -16.27 -2.84
CA MET A 186 -8.00 -15.20 -2.91
C MET A 186 -8.10 -14.61 -4.32
N LEU A 187 -6.98 -14.38 -5.00
CA LEU A 187 -6.96 -13.91 -6.40
C LEU A 187 -7.66 -14.87 -7.36
N LEU A 188 -7.52 -16.16 -7.12
CA LEU A 188 -8.17 -17.24 -7.93
C LEU A 188 -9.62 -17.51 -7.50
N GLY A 189 -10.14 -16.81 -6.49
CA GLY A 189 -11.48 -17.09 -5.94
C GLY A 189 -11.59 -18.38 -5.14
N ALA A 190 -10.46 -19.07 -4.89
CA ALA A 190 -10.39 -20.33 -4.15
C ALA A 190 -10.36 -20.17 -2.62
N ALA A 191 -10.29 -18.95 -2.12
CA ALA A 191 -10.38 -18.65 -0.68
C ALA A 191 -11.04 -17.31 -0.42
N ARG A 192 -11.72 -17.23 0.75
CA ARG A 192 -12.21 -15.96 1.30
C ARG A 192 -11.16 -15.35 2.23
N ARG A 193 -11.34 -14.09 2.59
CA ARG A 193 -10.52 -13.41 3.57
C ARG A 193 -10.48 -14.21 4.88
N PRO A 194 -9.29 -14.54 5.42
CA PRO A 194 -9.17 -15.30 6.65
C PRO A 194 -9.67 -14.46 7.84
N ASN A 195 -10.38 -15.11 8.77
CA ASN A 195 -10.75 -14.50 10.04
C ASN A 195 -9.53 -14.32 10.97
N ALA A 196 -9.71 -13.65 12.10
CA ALA A 196 -8.63 -13.34 13.05
C ALA A 196 -7.87 -14.60 13.51
N ALA A 197 -8.57 -15.67 13.86
CA ALA A 197 -7.96 -16.92 14.32
C ALA A 197 -7.12 -17.59 13.19
N ALA A 198 -7.63 -17.58 11.95
CA ALA A 198 -6.90 -18.09 10.79
C ALA A 198 -5.65 -17.25 10.48
N ARG A 199 -5.75 -15.91 10.58
CA ARG A 199 -4.57 -15.02 10.42
C ARG A 199 -3.51 -15.30 11.48
N ALA A 200 -3.90 -15.41 12.75
CA ALA A 200 -2.97 -15.74 13.84
C ALA A 200 -2.27 -17.08 13.63
N ARG A 201 -2.98 -18.10 13.13
CA ARG A 201 -2.38 -19.40 12.81
C ARG A 201 -1.38 -19.30 11.65
N LEU A 202 -1.73 -18.58 10.58
CA LEU A 202 -0.85 -18.38 9.44
C LEU A 202 0.40 -17.60 9.83
N ALA A 203 0.27 -16.53 10.62
CA ALA A 203 1.39 -15.73 11.11
C ALA A 203 2.38 -16.60 11.90
N ARG A 204 1.90 -17.28 12.95
CA ARG A 204 2.77 -18.16 13.77
C ARG A 204 3.46 -19.25 12.94
N GLN A 205 2.75 -19.86 11.98
CA GLN A 205 3.34 -20.88 11.12
C GLN A 205 4.46 -20.31 10.25
N ALA A 206 4.23 -19.12 9.64
CA ALA A 206 5.24 -18.47 8.80
C ALA A 206 6.48 -18.05 9.61
N VAL A 207 6.29 -17.45 10.79
CA VAL A 207 7.38 -17.04 11.68
C VAL A 207 8.21 -18.25 12.12
N ARG A 208 7.54 -19.32 12.54
CA ARG A 208 8.25 -20.56 12.95
C ARG A 208 9.11 -21.13 11.81
N ILE A 209 8.59 -21.19 10.58
CA ILE A 209 9.33 -21.69 9.42
C ILE A 209 10.50 -20.76 9.10
N PHE A 210 10.27 -19.44 9.11
CA PHE A 210 11.31 -18.47 8.82
C PHE A 210 12.45 -18.54 9.83
N LEU A 211 12.12 -18.50 11.13
CA LEU A 211 13.12 -18.57 12.20
C LEU A 211 13.88 -19.91 12.23
N ALA A 212 13.22 -21.03 11.91
CA ALA A 212 13.91 -22.32 11.80
C ALA A 212 14.94 -22.35 10.67
N GLY A 213 14.73 -21.56 9.60
CA GLY A 213 15.70 -21.40 8.51
C GLY A 213 16.81 -20.38 8.81
N CYS A 214 16.65 -19.57 9.86
CA CYS A 214 17.60 -18.51 10.25
C CYS A 214 18.36 -18.84 11.55
N ALA A 215 18.13 -20.02 12.14
CA ALA A 215 18.87 -20.49 13.32
C ALA A 215 20.32 -20.83 12.94
N ARG A 216 21.27 -20.40 13.81
CA ARG A 216 22.67 -20.82 13.76
C ARG A 216 22.85 -22.23 14.31
#